data_5255da0fa2be05155d5d66f194aae73c
#
_entry.id   5255da0fa2be05155d5d66f194aae73c
#
_cell.length_a   1.000
_cell.length_b   1.000
_cell.length_c   1.000
_cell.angle_alpha   90.00
_cell.angle_beta   90.00
_cell.angle_gamma   90.00
#
_symmetry.space_group_name_H-M   'P 1'
#
loop_
_entity.id
_entity.type
_entity.pdbx_description
1 polymer ?
#
loop_
_entity_poly.entity_id
_entity_poly.type
_entity_poly.pdbx_seq_one_letter_code
_entity_poly.pdbx_strand_id
1 'polypeptide(L)'
;MRFPTTPSLSQNLTFAPAKPISFSMKTLDQYNFAGKRAVVRVDFNVPLDKSFAITDDTRIRAATPTIKKILQDGGSVVLLSHLGRPKGGPEEKYSLKHIVARLGQEYGQEVQFADDALQAEEKAQALQPGQILLVENVRFYGEEEKGNAEFAAKLAKLGQVYVNDAFGAAHRKHASTAVIAESFAPEDRVGGYLLQGELDNAKKVLEQAERPFTAIMGGAKISDKILIIEKLLDKVDNLLIGGGMAYTFAKAQGGQIGNSLLEADKMDLALELIEKAKAKGVNLVLPTDSVIADKFANDAETKVAPNNQIPDGWLGLDLGPESIKAFSDIVRQSKTILWNGPMGVFEMSSFAKGTESVAQAIADATQGGAFSLIGGGDSAAAVNQLGFSEQVSYISTGGGALLEYMEGKELPGVTALG
;
A
#
# COMPACT_ATOMS: atom_id res chain seq x y z
N MET A 1 -32.67 -52.90 -29.43
CA MET A 1 -32.45 -52.17 -28.16
C MET A 1 -31.81 -50.84 -28.52
N ARG A 2 -32.54 -49.73 -28.34
CA ARG A 2 -32.03 -48.37 -28.58
C ARG A 2 -31.69 -47.77 -27.21
N PHE A 3 -30.45 -47.29 -27.05
CA PHE A 3 -30.03 -46.55 -25.85
C PHE A 3 -30.44 -45.07 -25.99
N PRO A 4 -30.93 -44.42 -24.92
CA PRO A 4 -31.27 -43.00 -24.96
C PRO A 4 -30.03 -42.14 -24.86
N THR A 5 -29.93 -41.14 -25.72
CA THR A 5 -28.94 -40.08 -25.72
C THR A 5 -29.29 -39.08 -24.63
N THR A 6 -28.37 -38.83 -23.69
CA THR A 6 -28.44 -37.77 -22.69
C THR A 6 -28.14 -36.40 -23.32
N PRO A 7 -28.90 -35.35 -23.04
CA PRO A 7 -28.56 -33.99 -23.49
C PRO A 7 -27.45 -33.39 -22.62
N SER A 8 -26.41 -32.85 -23.27
CA SER A 8 -25.36 -32.05 -22.63
C SER A 8 -25.92 -30.67 -22.28
N LEU A 9 -26.02 -30.39 -21.00
CA LEU A 9 -26.28 -29.03 -20.47
C LEU A 9 -24.97 -28.26 -20.42
N SER A 10 -24.67 -27.49 -21.45
CA SER A 10 -23.69 -26.39 -21.38
C SER A 10 -24.37 -25.21 -20.73
N GLN A 11 -24.19 -25.06 -19.41
CA GLN A 11 -24.56 -23.81 -18.73
C GLN A 11 -23.49 -22.76 -19.02
N ASN A 12 -23.76 -21.86 -19.93
CA ASN A 12 -23.04 -20.60 -20.06
C ASN A 12 -23.32 -19.74 -18.81
N LEU A 13 -22.42 -19.78 -17.84
CA LEU A 13 -22.39 -18.82 -16.74
C LEU A 13 -21.91 -17.47 -17.29
N THR A 14 -22.82 -16.65 -17.73
CA THR A 14 -22.58 -15.23 -17.96
C THR A 14 -22.45 -14.56 -16.61
N PHE A 15 -21.20 -14.27 -16.18
CA PHE A 15 -20.96 -13.38 -15.07
C PHE A 15 -21.43 -11.98 -15.49
N ALA A 16 -22.47 -11.48 -14.82
CA ALA A 16 -22.86 -10.08 -14.94
C ALA A 16 -21.66 -9.20 -14.51
N PRO A 17 -21.38 -8.09 -15.23
CA PRO A 17 -20.33 -7.18 -14.81
C PRO A 17 -20.66 -6.67 -13.40
N ALA A 18 -19.70 -6.74 -12.48
CA ALA A 18 -19.85 -6.19 -11.15
C ALA A 18 -20.26 -4.72 -11.26
N LYS A 19 -21.35 -4.34 -10.61
CA LYS A 19 -21.77 -2.93 -10.56
C LYS A 19 -20.63 -2.12 -9.98
N PRO A 20 -20.30 -0.95 -10.56
CA PRO A 20 -19.33 -0.06 -9.94
C PRO A 20 -19.83 0.28 -8.53
N ILE A 21 -19.00 0.02 -7.53
CA ILE A 21 -19.29 0.33 -6.14
C ILE A 21 -19.22 1.85 -6.02
N SER A 22 -20.36 2.52 -6.12
CA SER A 22 -20.48 3.95 -5.84
C SER A 22 -20.57 4.12 -4.32
N PHE A 23 -19.43 4.24 -3.66
CA PHE A 23 -19.40 4.68 -2.26
C PHE A 23 -19.70 6.18 -2.22
N SER A 24 -20.79 6.55 -1.57
CA SER A 24 -21.12 7.95 -1.25
C SER A 24 -20.52 8.30 0.12
N MET A 25 -19.19 8.12 0.26
CA MET A 25 -18.47 8.55 1.45
C MET A 25 -18.53 10.09 1.57
N LYS A 26 -18.97 10.59 2.72
CA LYS A 26 -18.89 12.02 3.01
C LYS A 26 -17.43 12.44 3.16
N THR A 27 -17.05 13.52 2.49
CA THR A 27 -15.70 14.11 2.57
C THR A 27 -15.59 15.17 3.66
N LEU A 28 -14.37 15.51 4.07
CA LEU A 28 -14.13 16.58 5.06
C LEU A 28 -14.74 17.92 4.66
N ASP A 29 -14.70 18.28 3.37
CA ASP A 29 -15.24 19.57 2.88
C ASP A 29 -16.77 19.65 2.94
N GLN A 30 -17.44 18.50 3.05
CA GLN A 30 -18.89 18.38 3.17
C GLN A 30 -19.38 18.38 4.63
N TYR A 31 -18.45 18.44 5.61
CA TYR A 31 -18.78 18.38 7.03
C TYR A 31 -18.39 19.65 7.76
N ASN A 32 -19.25 20.12 8.66
CA ASN A 32 -18.98 21.28 9.51
C ASN A 32 -18.48 20.81 10.91
N PHE A 33 -17.21 21.03 11.20
CA PHE A 33 -16.58 20.64 12.46
C PHE A 33 -16.70 21.68 13.58
N ALA A 34 -17.32 22.83 13.35
CA ALA A 34 -17.42 23.90 14.35
C ALA A 34 -18.06 23.39 15.66
N GLY A 35 -17.32 23.46 16.76
CA GLY A 35 -17.76 22.97 18.08
C GLY A 35 -17.89 21.45 18.19
N LYS A 36 -17.46 20.68 17.20
CA LYS A 36 -17.49 19.22 17.23
C LYS A 36 -16.16 18.64 17.68
N ARG A 37 -16.21 17.54 18.43
CA ARG A 37 -15.05 16.73 18.77
C ARG A 37 -14.98 15.54 17.83
N ALA A 38 -13.96 15.51 16.98
CA ALA A 38 -13.76 14.44 16.02
C ALA A 38 -12.85 13.35 16.59
N VAL A 39 -13.32 12.10 16.54
CA VAL A 39 -12.45 10.92 16.70
C VAL A 39 -11.86 10.59 15.34
N VAL A 40 -10.55 10.79 15.20
CA VAL A 40 -9.84 10.61 13.93
C VAL A 40 -8.94 9.38 14.01
N ARG A 41 -9.21 8.38 13.18
CA ARG A 41 -8.33 7.23 13.01
C ARG A 41 -7.25 7.56 11.98
N VAL A 42 -6.03 7.66 12.45
CA VAL A 42 -4.83 7.92 11.65
C VAL A 42 -3.90 6.72 11.65
N ASP A 43 -2.97 6.67 10.72
CA ASP A 43 -1.91 5.65 10.68
C ASP A 43 -0.56 6.27 11.05
N PHE A 44 -0.27 6.37 12.35
CA PHE A 44 1.00 6.81 12.89
C PHE A 44 1.95 5.66 13.23
N ASN A 45 1.85 4.56 12.48
CA ASN A 45 2.77 3.45 12.57
C ASN A 45 4.11 3.81 11.90
N VAL A 46 4.81 4.75 12.50
CA VAL A 46 6.12 5.27 12.05
C VAL A 46 7.26 4.40 12.56
N PRO A 47 8.37 4.26 11.82
CA PRO A 47 9.55 3.56 12.31
C PRO A 47 10.28 4.38 13.37
N LEU A 48 10.65 3.70 14.46
CA LEU A 48 11.44 4.25 15.55
C LEU A 48 12.80 3.55 15.61
N ASP A 49 13.84 4.31 15.93
CA ASP A 49 15.15 3.76 16.24
C ASP A 49 15.23 3.19 17.67
N LYS A 50 16.41 2.75 18.08
CA LYS A 50 16.66 2.19 19.42
C LYS A 50 16.48 3.21 20.56
N SER A 51 16.54 4.50 20.27
CA SER A 51 16.30 5.60 21.20
C SER A 51 14.86 6.11 21.18
N PHE A 52 13.98 5.43 20.41
CA PHE A 52 12.60 5.81 20.13
C PHE A 52 12.46 7.11 19.32
N ALA A 53 13.51 7.54 18.64
CA ALA A 53 13.41 8.65 17.70
C ALA A 53 12.77 8.19 16.39
N ILE A 54 11.90 9.04 15.83
CA ILE A 54 11.24 8.77 14.55
C ILE A 54 12.28 8.88 13.42
N THR A 55 12.42 7.84 12.62
CA THR A 55 13.32 7.81 11.46
C THR A 55 12.65 8.17 10.13
N ASP A 56 11.32 8.06 10.07
CA ASP A 56 10.49 8.50 8.94
C ASP A 56 9.14 9.01 9.46
N ASP A 57 8.81 10.27 9.20
CA ASP A 57 7.58 10.93 9.64
C ASP A 57 6.54 11.11 8.53
N THR A 58 6.73 10.47 7.38
CA THR A 58 5.87 10.60 6.19
C THR A 58 4.39 10.39 6.52
N ARG A 59 4.06 9.41 7.35
CA ARG A 59 2.68 9.12 7.76
C ARG A 59 2.06 10.21 8.64
N ILE A 60 2.87 10.86 9.48
CA ILE A 60 2.42 12.01 10.30
C ILE A 60 2.08 13.17 9.37
N ARG A 61 2.99 13.51 8.46
CA ARG A 61 2.78 14.60 7.50
C ARG A 61 1.60 14.34 6.57
N ALA A 62 1.38 13.11 6.15
CA ALA A 62 0.28 12.73 5.29
C ALA A 62 -1.11 12.93 5.92
N ALA A 63 -1.25 12.73 7.24
CA ALA A 63 -2.51 12.96 7.96
C ALA A 63 -2.71 14.42 8.37
N THR A 64 -1.68 15.25 8.29
CA THR A 64 -1.70 16.66 8.76
C THR A 64 -2.80 17.51 8.13
N PRO A 65 -3.08 17.43 6.80
CA PRO A 65 -4.14 18.22 6.19
C PRO A 65 -5.53 17.95 6.80
N THR A 66 -5.86 16.69 7.08
CA THR A 66 -7.12 16.29 7.72
C THR A 66 -7.26 16.94 9.11
N ILE A 67 -6.23 16.82 9.93
CA ILE A 67 -6.24 17.33 11.30
C ILE A 67 -6.34 18.84 11.30
N LYS A 68 -5.53 19.54 10.49
CA LYS A 68 -5.56 21.00 10.36
C LYS A 68 -6.93 21.51 9.91
N LYS A 69 -7.59 20.85 8.97
CA LYS A 69 -8.94 21.22 8.52
C LYS A 69 -9.94 21.20 9.66
N ILE A 70 -9.96 20.12 10.47
CA ILE A 70 -10.87 20.00 11.62
C ILE A 70 -10.62 21.12 12.63
N LEU A 71 -9.36 21.41 12.94
CA LEU A 71 -9.00 22.46 13.88
C LEU A 71 -9.34 23.87 13.35
N GLN A 72 -9.10 24.13 12.06
CA GLN A 72 -9.44 25.41 11.40
C GLN A 72 -10.94 25.67 11.36
N ASP A 73 -11.75 24.63 11.25
CA ASP A 73 -13.22 24.73 11.33
C ASP A 73 -13.72 24.98 12.77
N GLY A 74 -12.83 25.03 13.77
CA GLY A 74 -13.20 25.21 15.17
C GLY A 74 -13.60 23.91 15.88
N GLY A 75 -13.20 22.76 15.37
CA GLY A 75 -13.32 21.47 16.03
C GLY A 75 -12.21 21.19 17.02
N SER A 76 -12.34 20.11 17.80
CA SER A 76 -11.26 19.48 18.56
C SER A 76 -11.04 18.06 18.07
N VAL A 77 -9.85 17.48 18.32
CA VAL A 77 -9.43 16.21 17.70
C VAL A 77 -8.98 15.22 18.76
N VAL A 78 -9.52 14.01 18.72
CA VAL A 78 -9.03 12.84 19.44
C VAL A 78 -8.42 11.89 18.42
N LEU A 79 -7.11 11.68 18.50
CA LEU A 79 -6.36 10.83 17.58
C LEU A 79 -6.29 9.39 18.10
N LEU A 80 -6.72 8.46 17.28
CA LEU A 80 -6.56 7.01 17.47
C LEU A 80 -5.56 6.49 16.45
N SER A 81 -4.56 5.75 16.90
CA SER A 81 -3.60 5.10 16.01
C SER A 81 -3.08 3.79 16.61
N HIS A 82 -2.42 3.01 15.77
CA HIS A 82 -1.58 1.91 16.20
C HIS A 82 -0.10 2.22 15.95
N LEU A 83 0.77 1.53 16.66
CA LEU A 83 2.21 1.51 16.45
C LEU A 83 2.71 0.07 16.63
N GLY A 84 3.37 -0.44 15.61
CA GLY A 84 3.94 -1.80 15.63
C GLY A 84 2.92 -2.93 15.76
N ARG A 85 3.41 -4.05 16.31
CA ARG A 85 2.62 -5.28 16.54
C ARG A 85 2.87 -5.79 17.95
N PRO A 86 2.27 -5.17 18.97
CA PRO A 86 2.39 -5.64 20.36
C PRO A 86 1.75 -7.03 20.52
N LYS A 87 2.27 -7.83 21.46
CA LYS A 87 1.84 -9.21 21.70
C LYS A 87 0.84 -9.30 22.87
N GLY A 88 -0.20 -8.49 22.87
CA GLY A 88 -1.32 -8.63 23.83
C GLY A 88 -1.17 -7.82 25.10
N GLY A 89 -0.59 -6.62 25.03
CA GLY A 89 -0.52 -5.66 26.13
C GLY A 89 0.42 -4.52 25.87
N PRO A 90 0.54 -3.56 26.80
CA PRO A 90 1.44 -2.43 26.68
C PRO A 90 2.92 -2.88 26.60
N GLU A 91 3.61 -2.41 25.59
CA GLU A 91 5.07 -2.54 25.41
C GLU A 91 5.65 -1.16 25.15
N GLU A 92 6.64 -0.72 25.93
CA GLU A 92 7.23 0.62 25.86
C GLU A 92 7.63 1.02 24.43
N LYS A 93 8.26 0.13 23.69
CA LYS A 93 8.70 0.37 22.29
C LYS A 93 7.57 0.66 21.30
N TYR A 94 6.32 0.36 21.68
CA TYR A 94 5.14 0.57 20.87
C TYR A 94 4.20 1.62 21.46
N SER A 95 4.63 2.36 22.48
CA SER A 95 3.85 3.47 23.03
C SER A 95 3.83 4.66 22.05
N LEU A 96 2.63 5.18 21.81
CA LEU A 96 2.45 6.40 21.03
C LEU A 96 2.95 7.65 21.76
N LYS A 97 3.31 7.55 23.04
CA LYS A 97 3.95 8.62 23.81
C LYS A 97 5.20 9.17 23.12
N HIS A 98 5.95 8.29 22.45
CA HIS A 98 7.20 8.66 21.76
C HIS A 98 7.00 9.66 20.62
N ILE A 99 5.81 9.72 20.03
CA ILE A 99 5.53 10.62 18.89
C ILE A 99 4.88 11.95 19.32
N VAL A 100 4.45 12.12 20.56
CA VAL A 100 3.72 13.31 21.05
C VAL A 100 4.47 14.60 20.76
N ALA A 101 5.77 14.64 21.07
CA ALA A 101 6.59 15.83 20.83
C ALA A 101 6.67 16.21 19.34
N ARG A 102 6.80 15.19 18.45
CA ARG A 102 6.81 15.41 17.00
C ARG A 102 5.47 15.92 16.48
N LEU A 103 4.35 15.40 17.02
CA LEU A 103 3.01 15.90 16.70
C LEU A 103 2.82 17.33 17.15
N GLY A 104 3.31 17.69 18.35
CA GLY A 104 3.29 19.08 18.83
C GLY A 104 4.02 20.03 17.89
N GLN A 105 5.19 19.64 17.38
CA GLN A 105 5.93 20.41 16.37
C GLN A 105 5.15 20.52 15.05
N GLU A 106 4.52 19.43 14.59
CA GLU A 106 3.77 19.39 13.33
C GLU A 106 2.54 20.30 13.34
N TYR A 107 1.82 20.33 14.46
CA TYR A 107 0.59 21.12 14.59
C TYR A 107 0.83 22.52 15.19
N GLY A 108 2.04 22.82 15.66
CA GLY A 108 2.41 24.10 16.24
C GLY A 108 1.72 24.37 17.58
N GLN A 109 1.34 23.33 18.31
CA GLN A 109 0.64 23.41 19.59
C GLN A 109 0.85 22.17 20.46
N GLU A 110 0.47 22.24 21.73
CA GLU A 110 0.51 21.11 22.63
C GLU A 110 -0.45 20.01 22.17
N VAL A 111 0.02 18.75 22.17
CA VAL A 111 -0.78 17.56 22.00
C VAL A 111 -0.86 16.86 23.36
N GLN A 112 -2.07 16.81 23.92
CA GLN A 112 -2.33 16.08 25.16
C GLN A 112 -2.22 14.57 24.90
N PHE A 113 -1.89 13.80 25.94
CA PHE A 113 -1.76 12.36 25.85
C PHE A 113 -2.63 11.63 26.89
N ALA A 114 -3.37 10.62 26.45
CA ALA A 114 -4.09 9.69 27.33
C ALA A 114 -3.42 8.31 27.25
N ASP A 115 -2.86 7.88 28.34
CA ASP A 115 -2.09 6.63 28.48
C ASP A 115 -2.93 5.35 28.56
N ASP A 116 -4.25 5.49 28.61
CA ASP A 116 -5.22 4.40 28.55
C ASP A 116 -6.43 4.81 27.70
N ALA A 117 -6.67 4.08 26.60
CA ALA A 117 -7.76 4.35 25.68
C ALA A 117 -9.15 4.18 26.35
N LEU A 118 -9.26 3.29 27.33
CA LEU A 118 -10.50 3.01 28.03
C LEU A 118 -10.82 4.05 29.12
N GLN A 119 -9.86 4.88 29.50
CA GLN A 119 -10.00 5.94 30.50
C GLN A 119 -9.83 7.34 29.90
N ALA A 120 -9.79 7.45 28.57
CA ALA A 120 -9.59 8.72 27.88
C ALA A 120 -10.85 9.61 27.81
N GLU A 121 -12.03 9.11 28.20
CA GLU A 121 -13.32 9.79 27.99
C GLU A 121 -13.38 11.16 28.69
N GLU A 122 -12.95 11.25 29.94
CA GLU A 122 -12.95 12.51 30.69
C GLU A 122 -12.01 13.57 30.04
N LYS A 123 -10.78 13.16 29.67
CA LYS A 123 -9.84 14.04 28.96
C LYS A 123 -10.40 14.49 27.61
N ALA A 124 -11.04 13.58 26.87
CA ALA A 124 -11.64 13.89 25.58
C ALA A 124 -12.79 14.91 25.74
N GLN A 125 -13.65 14.72 26.73
CA GLN A 125 -14.79 15.62 27.01
C GLN A 125 -14.34 17.02 27.46
N ALA A 126 -13.18 17.15 28.09
CA ALA A 126 -12.59 18.41 28.53
C ALA A 126 -11.96 19.23 27.39
N LEU A 127 -11.73 18.64 26.21
CA LEU A 127 -11.11 19.34 25.08
C LEU A 127 -11.92 20.54 24.63
N GLN A 128 -11.23 21.67 24.49
CA GLN A 128 -11.75 22.89 23.89
C GLN A 128 -11.53 22.89 22.38
N PRO A 129 -12.29 23.70 21.60
CA PRO A 129 -12.02 23.91 20.18
C PRO A 129 -10.55 24.24 19.92
N GLY A 130 -9.97 23.62 18.91
CA GLY A 130 -8.56 23.76 18.54
C GLY A 130 -7.60 22.82 19.29
N GLN A 131 -8.04 22.09 20.33
CA GLN A 131 -7.16 21.19 21.08
C GLN A 131 -7.10 19.78 20.50
N ILE A 132 -5.99 19.09 20.78
CA ILE A 132 -5.69 17.74 20.30
C ILE A 132 -5.37 16.82 21.48
N LEU A 133 -5.97 15.64 21.49
CA LEU A 133 -5.66 14.52 22.38
C LEU A 133 -5.18 13.32 21.56
N LEU A 134 -3.99 12.82 21.83
CA LEU A 134 -3.55 11.51 21.32
C LEU A 134 -3.86 10.45 22.38
N VAL A 135 -4.51 9.38 21.96
CA VAL A 135 -4.79 8.23 22.81
C VAL A 135 -3.71 7.17 22.57
N GLU A 136 -3.36 6.42 23.63
CA GLU A 136 -2.36 5.34 23.56
C GLU A 136 -2.75 4.27 22.53
N ASN A 137 -1.76 3.52 22.08
CA ASN A 137 -1.82 2.51 21.03
C ASN A 137 -3.02 1.56 21.19
N VAL A 138 -3.99 1.66 20.27
CA VAL A 138 -5.19 0.84 20.30
C VAL A 138 -4.91 -0.67 20.19
N ARG A 139 -3.75 -1.06 19.65
CA ARG A 139 -3.32 -2.47 19.58
C ARG A 139 -2.78 -3.03 20.89
N PHE A 140 -2.70 -2.23 21.96
CA PHE A 140 -2.46 -2.78 23.29
C PHE A 140 -3.67 -3.57 23.82
N TYR A 141 -4.82 -3.42 23.16
CA TYR A 141 -6.06 -4.13 23.48
C TYR A 141 -6.30 -5.22 22.44
N GLY A 142 -6.39 -6.48 22.88
CA GLY A 142 -6.64 -7.61 21.99
C GLY A 142 -7.99 -7.54 21.26
N GLU A 143 -8.90 -6.71 21.76
CA GLU A 143 -10.22 -6.40 21.21
C GLU A 143 -10.12 -5.60 19.90
N GLU A 144 -9.06 -4.83 19.71
CA GLU A 144 -8.85 -4.01 18.51
C GLU A 144 -8.81 -4.86 17.24
N GLU A 145 -7.89 -5.81 17.17
CA GLU A 145 -7.71 -6.65 15.98
C GLU A 145 -8.87 -7.64 15.77
N LYS A 146 -9.63 -7.96 16.83
CA LYS A 146 -10.82 -8.80 16.74
C LYS A 146 -12.05 -8.06 16.25
N GLY A 147 -11.99 -6.74 16.10
CA GLY A 147 -13.14 -5.92 15.75
C GLY A 147 -14.23 -5.98 16.81
N ASN A 148 -13.87 -5.96 18.10
CA ASN A 148 -14.81 -6.09 19.20
C ASN A 148 -15.72 -4.85 19.28
N ALA A 149 -17.05 -5.07 19.25
CA ALA A 149 -18.03 -4.00 19.21
C ALA A 149 -18.11 -3.18 20.52
N GLU A 150 -17.91 -3.82 21.69
CA GLU A 150 -17.94 -3.11 22.97
C GLU A 150 -16.73 -2.18 23.11
N PHE A 151 -15.56 -2.62 22.67
CA PHE A 151 -14.36 -1.81 22.64
C PHE A 151 -14.52 -0.64 21.65
N ALA A 152 -15.03 -0.91 20.46
CA ALA A 152 -15.34 0.12 19.46
C ALA A 152 -16.33 1.17 20.00
N ALA A 153 -17.40 0.75 20.69
CA ALA A 153 -18.36 1.65 21.31
C ALA A 153 -17.73 2.52 22.42
N LYS A 154 -16.75 2.01 23.18
CA LYS A 154 -16.01 2.81 24.16
C LYS A 154 -15.14 3.86 23.47
N LEU A 155 -14.46 3.50 22.40
CA LEU A 155 -13.67 4.47 21.58
C LEU A 155 -14.59 5.54 20.96
N ALA A 156 -15.78 5.18 20.52
CA ALA A 156 -16.74 6.12 19.93
C ALA A 156 -17.21 7.21 20.90
N LYS A 157 -17.25 6.94 22.21
CA LYS A 157 -17.60 7.96 23.24
C LYS A 157 -16.60 9.12 23.31
N LEU A 158 -15.41 8.94 22.74
CA LEU A 158 -14.38 9.97 22.72
C LEU A 158 -14.72 11.15 21.81
N GLY A 159 -15.75 11.05 20.95
CA GLY A 159 -16.14 12.14 20.06
C GLY A 159 -17.59 12.12 19.60
N GLN A 160 -17.94 13.02 18.72
CA GLN A 160 -19.28 13.23 18.17
C GLN A 160 -19.34 12.95 16.66
N VAL A 161 -18.18 12.89 16.02
CA VAL A 161 -18.01 12.55 14.60
C VAL A 161 -16.81 11.63 14.46
N TYR A 162 -16.91 10.64 13.59
CA TYR A 162 -15.83 9.72 13.26
C TYR A 162 -15.20 10.08 11.92
N VAL A 163 -13.89 10.22 11.92
CA VAL A 163 -13.11 10.45 10.70
C VAL A 163 -12.13 9.30 10.50
N ASN A 164 -12.21 8.61 9.37
CA ASN A 164 -11.19 7.63 9.01
C ASN A 164 -10.19 8.24 8.02
N ASP A 165 -8.94 8.34 8.45
CA ASP A 165 -7.81 8.83 7.64
C ASP A 165 -6.64 7.83 7.63
N ALA A 166 -6.94 6.56 7.89
CA ALA A 166 -5.97 5.48 8.01
C ALA A 166 -6.13 4.47 6.88
N PHE A 167 -5.87 4.87 5.63
CA PHE A 167 -6.01 3.99 4.47
C PHE A 167 -5.18 2.71 4.61
N GLY A 168 -3.94 2.77 5.11
CA GLY A 168 -3.08 1.61 5.31
C GLY A 168 -3.68 0.52 6.23
N ALA A 169 -4.62 0.90 7.11
CA ALA A 169 -5.34 -0.03 7.99
C ALA A 169 -6.76 -0.36 7.51
N ALA A 170 -7.25 0.27 6.44
CA ALA A 170 -8.64 0.20 6.00
C ALA A 170 -9.07 -1.18 5.48
N HIS A 171 -8.11 -2.03 5.08
CA HIS A 171 -8.36 -3.40 4.61
C HIS A 171 -8.71 -4.38 5.75
N ARG A 172 -8.64 -3.96 7.00
CA ARG A 172 -8.93 -4.79 8.17
C ARG A 172 -10.17 -4.32 8.91
N LYS A 173 -11.06 -5.25 9.26
CA LYS A 173 -12.26 -4.97 10.07
C LYS A 173 -11.91 -4.88 11.56
N HIS A 174 -10.98 -3.97 11.91
CA HIS A 174 -10.62 -3.72 13.30
C HIS A 174 -11.63 -2.80 14.01
N ALA A 175 -11.60 -2.79 15.35
CA ALA A 175 -12.52 -2.00 16.14
C ALA A 175 -12.43 -0.50 15.80
N SER A 176 -11.22 0.07 15.77
CA SER A 176 -11.02 1.50 15.53
C SER A 176 -11.08 1.93 14.07
N THR A 177 -11.00 1.00 13.10
CA THR A 177 -10.98 1.32 11.65
C THR A 177 -12.31 1.13 10.96
N ALA A 178 -13.12 0.17 11.41
CA ALA A 178 -14.38 -0.17 10.74
C ALA A 178 -15.56 -0.21 11.74
N VAL A 179 -15.45 -1.02 12.81
CA VAL A 179 -16.57 -1.27 13.71
C VAL A 179 -17.01 -0.02 14.46
N ILE A 180 -16.08 0.87 14.82
CA ILE A 180 -16.35 2.14 15.48
C ILE A 180 -17.38 3.01 14.72
N ALA A 181 -17.36 2.97 13.39
CA ALA A 181 -18.29 3.73 12.56
C ALA A 181 -19.75 3.38 12.83
N GLU A 182 -20.05 2.13 13.22
CA GLU A 182 -21.39 1.67 13.54
C GLU A 182 -22.03 2.43 14.74
N SER A 183 -21.19 3.07 15.57
CA SER A 183 -21.63 3.87 16.73
C SER A 183 -21.96 5.33 16.37
N PHE A 184 -21.77 5.75 15.14
CA PHE A 184 -22.07 7.10 14.66
C PHE A 184 -23.20 7.06 13.63
N ALA A 185 -24.01 8.13 13.58
CA ALA A 185 -24.98 8.30 12.51
C ALA A 185 -24.27 8.40 11.15
N PRO A 186 -24.89 7.95 10.04
CA PRO A 186 -24.25 8.00 8.73
C PRO A 186 -23.71 9.39 8.34
N GLU A 187 -24.41 10.45 8.73
CA GLU A 187 -23.98 11.84 8.50
C GLU A 187 -22.74 12.26 9.28
N ASP A 188 -22.40 11.55 10.35
CA ASP A 188 -21.24 11.81 11.22
C ASP A 188 -20.08 10.84 10.94
N ARG A 189 -20.09 10.15 9.79
CA ARG A 189 -19.01 9.29 9.32
C ARG A 189 -18.32 9.96 8.12
N VAL A 190 -17.05 10.28 8.24
CA VAL A 190 -16.34 11.12 7.28
C VAL A 190 -15.03 10.48 6.86
N GLY A 191 -14.70 10.53 5.58
CA GLY A 191 -13.37 10.18 5.06
C GLY A 191 -12.41 11.36 5.16
N GLY A 192 -11.21 11.12 5.71
CA GLY A 192 -10.15 12.11 5.72
C GLY A 192 -9.51 12.33 4.36
N TYR A 193 -8.73 13.39 4.20
CA TYR A 193 -8.10 13.73 2.93
C TYR A 193 -7.09 12.69 2.46
N LEU A 194 -6.35 12.06 3.38
CA LEU A 194 -5.43 10.98 3.00
C LEU A 194 -6.19 9.79 2.47
N LEU A 195 -7.24 9.33 3.18
CA LEU A 195 -8.09 8.22 2.73
C LEU A 195 -8.71 8.52 1.36
N GLN A 196 -9.27 9.72 1.16
CA GLN A 196 -9.86 10.15 -0.10
C GLN A 196 -8.81 10.17 -1.22
N GLY A 197 -7.64 10.77 -0.97
CA GLY A 197 -6.57 10.85 -1.96
C GLY A 197 -6.06 9.49 -2.40
N GLU A 198 -5.92 8.55 -1.48
CA GLU A 198 -5.54 7.16 -1.79
C GLU A 198 -6.57 6.48 -2.71
N LEU A 199 -7.86 6.62 -2.41
CA LEU A 199 -8.94 6.06 -3.22
C LEU A 199 -9.02 6.71 -4.60
N ASP A 200 -8.91 8.04 -4.68
CA ASP A 200 -8.98 8.78 -5.94
C ASP A 200 -7.80 8.44 -6.87
N ASN A 201 -6.59 8.35 -6.31
CA ASN A 201 -5.40 7.99 -7.11
C ASN A 201 -5.43 6.52 -7.55
N ALA A 202 -5.89 5.60 -6.69
CA ALA A 202 -6.08 4.21 -7.08
C ALA A 202 -7.16 4.08 -8.17
N LYS A 203 -8.29 4.79 -8.03
CA LYS A 203 -9.36 4.82 -9.02
C LYS A 203 -8.89 5.39 -10.36
N LYS A 204 -8.08 6.45 -10.33
CA LYS A 204 -7.49 7.04 -11.54
C LYS A 204 -6.70 6.01 -12.36
N VAL A 205 -5.91 5.16 -11.69
CA VAL A 205 -5.17 4.08 -12.34
C VAL A 205 -6.08 2.94 -12.81
N LEU A 206 -7.09 2.57 -12.01
CA LEU A 206 -7.93 1.42 -12.31
C LEU A 206 -9.01 1.69 -13.36
N GLU A 207 -9.56 2.91 -13.40
CA GLU A 207 -10.76 3.23 -14.18
C GLU A 207 -10.52 4.32 -15.23
N GLN A 208 -9.48 5.15 -15.07
CA GLN A 208 -9.25 6.34 -15.88
C GLN A 208 -7.83 6.37 -16.48
N ALA A 209 -7.16 5.22 -16.56
CA ALA A 209 -5.80 5.13 -17.07
C ALA A 209 -5.71 5.61 -18.53
N GLU A 210 -4.81 6.57 -18.79
CA GLU A 210 -4.42 6.94 -20.15
C GLU A 210 -3.40 5.93 -20.68
N ARG A 211 -3.50 5.60 -21.98
CA ARG A 211 -2.60 4.60 -22.61
C ARG A 211 -1.43 5.27 -23.30
N PRO A 212 -0.25 4.61 -23.33
CA PRO A 212 0.04 3.28 -22.80
C PRO A 212 0.04 3.23 -21.27
N PHE A 213 -0.61 2.21 -20.70
CA PHE A 213 -0.58 1.94 -19.26
C PHE A 213 0.42 0.82 -18.97
N THR A 214 1.42 1.12 -18.17
CA THR A 214 2.47 0.18 -17.75
C THR A 214 2.39 -0.10 -16.26
N ALA A 215 2.26 -1.39 -15.90
CA ALA A 215 2.45 -1.86 -14.53
C ALA A 215 3.83 -2.47 -14.37
N ILE A 216 4.51 -2.12 -13.28
CA ILE A 216 5.84 -2.61 -12.92
C ILE A 216 5.69 -3.36 -11.61
N MET A 217 5.93 -4.67 -11.65
CA MET A 217 5.80 -5.57 -10.51
C MET A 217 7.16 -6.17 -10.17
N GLY A 218 7.66 -5.83 -8.98
CA GLY A 218 8.92 -6.33 -8.44
C GLY A 218 8.74 -7.02 -7.09
N GLY A 219 9.86 -7.23 -6.41
CA GLY A 219 9.90 -7.89 -5.12
C GLY A 219 10.30 -9.36 -5.18
N ALA A 220 10.27 -10.06 -4.04
CA ALA A 220 10.86 -11.38 -3.91
C ALA A 220 9.99 -12.50 -4.49
N LYS A 221 8.67 -12.45 -4.31
CA LYS A 221 7.78 -13.59 -4.52
C LYS A 221 6.62 -13.27 -5.46
N ILE A 222 6.35 -14.18 -6.40
CA ILE A 222 5.18 -14.13 -7.27
C ILE A 222 3.88 -14.40 -6.49
N SER A 223 3.94 -15.29 -5.47
CA SER A 223 2.80 -15.65 -4.64
C SER A 223 2.13 -14.44 -3.97
N ASP A 224 2.90 -13.41 -3.65
CA ASP A 224 2.41 -12.19 -3.01
C ASP A 224 1.72 -11.23 -4.00
N LYS A 225 1.83 -11.47 -5.30
CA LYS A 225 1.40 -10.57 -6.37
C LYS A 225 0.40 -11.17 -7.36
N ILE A 226 0.07 -12.45 -7.24
CA ILE A 226 -0.74 -13.19 -8.23
C ILE A 226 -2.05 -12.47 -8.53
N LEU A 227 -2.81 -12.16 -7.48
CA LEU A 227 -4.16 -11.60 -7.63
C LEU A 227 -4.15 -10.24 -8.33
N ILE A 228 -3.18 -9.38 -7.96
CA ILE A 228 -3.07 -8.07 -8.62
C ILE A 228 -2.55 -8.23 -10.05
N ILE A 229 -1.59 -9.11 -10.32
CA ILE A 229 -1.10 -9.36 -11.69
C ILE A 229 -2.26 -9.81 -12.58
N GLU A 230 -3.07 -10.77 -12.16
CA GLU A 230 -4.22 -11.24 -12.93
C GLU A 230 -5.23 -10.12 -13.23
N LYS A 231 -5.52 -9.25 -12.26
CA LYS A 231 -6.41 -8.10 -12.46
C LYS A 231 -5.83 -7.05 -13.40
N LEU A 232 -4.52 -6.83 -13.33
CA LEU A 232 -3.84 -5.86 -14.20
C LEU A 232 -3.77 -6.31 -15.64
N LEU A 233 -3.71 -7.63 -15.92
CA LEU A 233 -3.74 -8.16 -17.30
C LEU A 233 -4.99 -7.74 -18.10
N ASP A 234 -6.08 -7.35 -17.44
CA ASP A 234 -7.28 -6.80 -18.11
C ASP A 234 -7.19 -5.30 -18.38
N LYS A 235 -6.15 -4.62 -17.88
CA LYS A 235 -6.11 -3.15 -17.84
C LYS A 235 -4.88 -2.55 -18.51
N VAL A 236 -3.75 -3.23 -18.44
CA VAL A 236 -2.45 -2.69 -18.86
C VAL A 236 -2.10 -3.01 -20.32
N ASP A 237 -1.28 -2.18 -20.93
CA ASP A 237 -0.63 -2.46 -22.21
C ASP A 237 0.70 -3.19 -21.99
N ASN A 238 1.44 -2.82 -20.94
CA ASN A 238 2.71 -3.43 -20.58
C ASN A 238 2.68 -3.90 -19.13
N LEU A 239 3.23 -5.09 -18.88
CA LEU A 239 3.49 -5.63 -17.55
C LEU A 239 4.97 -5.98 -17.44
N LEU A 240 5.71 -5.21 -16.66
CA LEU A 240 7.14 -5.43 -16.40
C LEU A 240 7.28 -6.23 -15.10
N ILE A 241 7.96 -7.37 -15.16
CA ILE A 241 8.22 -8.22 -14.00
C ILE A 241 9.69 -8.13 -13.65
N GLY A 242 10.01 -7.69 -12.43
CA GLY A 242 11.38 -7.57 -11.93
C GLY A 242 11.55 -8.18 -10.54
N GLY A 243 12.71 -7.93 -9.93
CA GLY A 243 13.03 -8.47 -8.60
C GLY A 243 13.21 -9.99 -8.59
N GLY A 244 13.26 -10.56 -7.40
CA GLY A 244 13.49 -12.00 -7.19
C GLY A 244 12.44 -12.91 -7.85
N MET A 245 11.20 -12.45 -7.97
CA MET A 245 10.14 -13.25 -8.61
C MET A 245 10.39 -13.50 -10.09
N ALA A 246 11.19 -12.69 -10.78
CA ALA A 246 11.53 -12.88 -12.19
C ALA A 246 12.28 -14.21 -12.45
N TYR A 247 13.04 -14.70 -11.47
CA TYR A 247 13.76 -15.97 -11.60
C TYR A 247 12.84 -17.19 -11.59
N THR A 248 11.67 -17.09 -10.93
CA THR A 248 10.64 -18.14 -11.03
C THR A 248 10.11 -18.25 -12.47
N PHE A 249 9.89 -17.12 -13.15
CA PHE A 249 9.51 -17.11 -14.59
C PHE A 249 10.64 -17.67 -15.47
N ALA A 250 11.89 -17.27 -15.24
CA ALA A 250 13.03 -17.76 -16.01
C ALA A 250 13.20 -19.28 -15.86
N LYS A 251 13.06 -19.80 -14.62
CA LYS A 251 13.13 -21.24 -14.34
C LYS A 251 11.98 -22.01 -14.98
N ALA A 252 10.77 -21.49 -14.91
CA ALA A 252 9.58 -22.08 -15.52
C ALA A 252 9.72 -22.24 -17.03
N GLN A 253 10.43 -21.32 -17.69
CA GLN A 253 10.75 -21.39 -19.11
C GLN A 253 11.96 -22.29 -19.43
N GLY A 254 12.48 -23.06 -18.46
CA GLY A 254 13.60 -23.99 -18.64
C GLY A 254 14.98 -23.36 -18.40
N GLY A 255 15.08 -22.14 -17.94
CA GLY A 255 16.33 -21.47 -17.66
C GLY A 255 17.12 -22.04 -16.47
N GLN A 256 18.44 -21.78 -16.45
CA GLN A 256 19.30 -22.02 -15.31
C GLN A 256 19.41 -20.71 -14.51
N ILE A 257 19.03 -20.75 -13.24
CA ILE A 257 18.97 -19.56 -12.39
C ILE A 257 19.94 -19.60 -11.19
N GLY A 258 20.86 -20.61 -11.17
CA GLY A 258 21.82 -20.79 -10.06
C GLY A 258 21.12 -20.89 -8.71
N ASN A 259 21.62 -20.12 -7.75
CA ASN A 259 21.07 -20.04 -6.38
C ASN A 259 20.06 -18.87 -6.20
N SER A 260 19.55 -18.32 -7.31
CA SER A 260 18.54 -17.24 -7.24
C SER A 260 17.25 -17.69 -6.57
N LEU A 261 16.46 -16.74 -6.09
CA LEU A 261 15.15 -17.02 -5.48
C LEU A 261 14.26 -17.82 -6.43
N LEU A 262 13.62 -18.86 -5.90
CA LEU A 262 12.72 -19.73 -6.65
C LEU A 262 11.51 -20.10 -5.79
N GLU A 263 10.32 -19.87 -6.30
CA GLU A 263 9.07 -20.50 -5.83
C GLU A 263 8.73 -21.68 -6.75
N ALA A 264 9.31 -22.84 -6.46
CA ALA A 264 9.19 -24.02 -7.34
C ALA A 264 7.74 -24.48 -7.55
N ASP A 265 6.89 -24.32 -6.53
CA ASP A 265 5.45 -24.62 -6.57
C ASP A 265 4.63 -23.59 -7.37
N LYS A 266 5.24 -22.51 -7.86
CA LYS A 266 4.62 -21.45 -8.67
C LYS A 266 5.08 -21.43 -10.14
N MET A 267 5.89 -22.37 -10.55
CA MET A 267 6.41 -22.40 -11.94
C MET A 267 5.29 -22.56 -12.97
N ASP A 268 4.34 -23.48 -12.74
CA ASP A 268 3.19 -23.66 -13.63
C ASP A 268 2.34 -22.40 -13.72
N LEU A 269 2.13 -21.73 -12.60
CA LEU A 269 1.43 -20.44 -12.55
C LEU A 269 2.16 -19.35 -13.34
N ALA A 270 3.49 -19.28 -13.25
CA ALA A 270 4.29 -18.33 -14.03
C ALA A 270 4.08 -18.53 -15.55
N LEU A 271 4.08 -19.77 -16.03
CA LEU A 271 3.75 -20.10 -17.42
C LEU A 271 2.31 -19.72 -17.79
N GLU A 272 1.36 -20.00 -16.91
CA GLU A 272 -0.05 -19.64 -17.10
C GLU A 272 -0.22 -18.11 -17.24
N LEU A 273 0.47 -17.32 -16.42
CA LEU A 273 0.44 -15.86 -16.51
C LEU A 273 1.03 -15.34 -17.82
N ILE A 274 2.11 -15.93 -18.33
CA ILE A 274 2.69 -15.62 -19.64
C ILE A 274 1.65 -15.86 -20.75
N GLU A 275 1.00 -17.02 -20.76
CA GLU A 275 -0.02 -17.36 -21.76
C GLU A 275 -1.27 -16.46 -21.63
N LYS A 276 -1.70 -16.14 -20.41
CA LYS A 276 -2.80 -15.19 -20.17
C LYS A 276 -2.45 -13.79 -20.72
N ALA A 277 -1.25 -13.30 -20.46
CA ALA A 277 -0.80 -12.00 -20.98
C ALA A 277 -0.83 -11.99 -22.52
N LYS A 278 -0.28 -13.02 -23.14
CA LYS A 278 -0.28 -13.18 -24.60
C LYS A 278 -1.70 -13.24 -25.18
N ALA A 279 -2.60 -14.03 -24.57
CA ALA A 279 -3.98 -14.14 -25.01
C ALA A 279 -4.75 -12.81 -24.89
N LYS A 280 -4.38 -11.95 -23.96
CA LYS A 280 -4.97 -10.60 -23.75
C LYS A 280 -4.26 -9.49 -24.53
N GLY A 281 -3.20 -9.81 -25.28
CA GLY A 281 -2.43 -8.81 -26.03
C GLY A 281 -1.58 -7.90 -25.14
N VAL A 282 -1.31 -8.30 -23.90
CA VAL A 282 -0.46 -7.55 -22.96
C VAL A 282 1.01 -7.88 -23.24
N ASN A 283 1.83 -6.87 -23.37
CA ASN A 283 3.28 -7.00 -23.48
C ASN A 283 3.88 -7.32 -22.10
N LEU A 284 4.01 -8.60 -21.77
CA LEU A 284 4.68 -9.06 -20.55
C LEU A 284 6.18 -9.10 -20.81
N VAL A 285 6.94 -8.30 -20.07
CA VAL A 285 8.39 -8.14 -20.24
C VAL A 285 9.12 -8.70 -19.02
N LEU A 286 9.98 -9.66 -19.25
CA LEU A 286 10.86 -10.26 -18.25
C LEU A 286 12.28 -9.74 -18.44
N PRO A 287 13.13 -9.69 -17.39
CA PRO A 287 14.53 -9.35 -17.53
C PRO A 287 15.26 -10.34 -18.44
N THR A 288 16.13 -9.84 -19.32
CA THR A 288 16.98 -10.65 -20.21
C THR A 288 18.35 -10.91 -19.60
N ASP A 289 18.80 -10.02 -18.73
CA ASP A 289 20.07 -10.13 -18.00
C ASP A 289 19.93 -9.66 -16.54
N SER A 290 20.85 -10.09 -15.70
CA SER A 290 20.90 -9.75 -14.28
C SER A 290 22.33 -9.44 -13.84
N VAL A 291 22.46 -8.55 -12.85
CA VAL A 291 23.65 -8.48 -12.00
C VAL A 291 23.55 -9.63 -11.01
N ILE A 292 24.51 -10.57 -11.12
CA ILE A 292 24.58 -11.75 -10.25
C ILE A 292 25.76 -11.63 -9.28
N ALA A 293 25.63 -12.25 -8.13
CA ALA A 293 26.62 -12.25 -7.06
C ALA A 293 26.94 -13.66 -6.58
N ASP A 294 28.13 -13.84 -6.01
CA ASP A 294 28.60 -15.11 -5.41
C ASP A 294 28.02 -15.33 -4.01
N LYS A 295 27.50 -14.28 -3.36
CA LYS A 295 26.86 -14.31 -2.04
C LYS A 295 25.85 -13.15 -1.89
N PHE A 296 24.93 -13.28 -0.94
CA PHE A 296 23.98 -12.22 -0.60
C PHE A 296 24.63 -11.20 0.36
N ALA A 297 25.47 -10.31 -0.20
CA ALA A 297 26.16 -9.27 0.56
C ALA A 297 26.53 -8.10 -0.35
N ASN A 298 26.58 -6.87 0.19
CA ASN A 298 26.90 -5.68 -0.58
C ASN A 298 28.34 -5.67 -1.15
N ASP A 299 29.24 -6.40 -0.50
CA ASP A 299 30.65 -6.59 -0.90
C ASP A 299 30.90 -7.87 -1.72
N ALA A 300 29.85 -8.50 -2.25
CA ALA A 300 29.96 -9.70 -3.05
C ALA A 300 30.73 -9.47 -4.37
N GLU A 301 31.36 -10.52 -4.90
CA GLU A 301 31.84 -10.52 -6.28
C GLU A 301 30.62 -10.48 -7.22
N THR A 302 30.66 -9.60 -8.21
CA THR A 302 29.53 -9.41 -9.13
C THR A 302 29.93 -9.54 -10.58
N LYS A 303 29.00 -10.01 -11.40
CA LYS A 303 29.10 -10.00 -12.87
C LYS A 303 27.70 -9.93 -13.49
N VAL A 304 27.64 -9.63 -14.78
CA VAL A 304 26.39 -9.68 -15.56
C VAL A 304 26.27 -11.05 -16.22
N ALA A 305 25.08 -11.64 -16.18
CA ALA A 305 24.79 -12.89 -16.86
C ALA A 305 23.39 -12.83 -17.51
N PRO A 306 23.14 -13.59 -18.60
CA PRO A 306 21.79 -13.79 -19.10
C PRO A 306 20.90 -14.40 -18.01
N ASN A 307 19.68 -13.93 -17.91
CA ASN A 307 18.76 -14.29 -16.82
C ASN A 307 18.39 -15.79 -16.79
N ASN A 308 18.55 -16.46 -17.89
CA ASN A 308 18.31 -17.90 -18.07
C ASN A 308 19.59 -18.77 -18.07
N GLN A 309 20.76 -18.18 -17.78
CA GLN A 309 22.07 -18.84 -17.76
C GLN A 309 22.93 -18.44 -16.57
N ILE A 310 22.31 -18.32 -15.39
CA ILE A 310 23.03 -18.02 -14.15
C ILE A 310 23.70 -19.29 -13.64
N PRO A 311 25.05 -19.30 -13.48
CA PRO A 311 25.77 -20.48 -13.02
C PRO A 311 25.43 -20.89 -11.60
N ASP A 312 25.63 -22.17 -11.28
CA ASP A 312 25.53 -22.67 -9.89
C ASP A 312 26.51 -21.92 -8.99
N GLY A 313 26.11 -21.65 -7.75
CA GLY A 313 26.87 -20.85 -6.80
C GLY A 313 26.68 -19.33 -6.96
N TRP A 314 26.02 -18.87 -8.01
CA TRP A 314 25.69 -17.46 -8.23
C TRP A 314 24.17 -17.23 -8.09
N LEU A 315 23.79 -16.03 -7.65
CA LEU A 315 22.40 -15.62 -7.51
C LEU A 315 22.17 -14.23 -8.09
N GLY A 316 21.03 -14.04 -8.74
CA GLY A 316 20.66 -12.73 -9.29
C GLY A 316 20.12 -11.80 -8.20
N LEU A 317 20.63 -10.56 -8.18
CA LEU A 317 20.27 -9.57 -7.13
C LEU A 317 19.79 -8.24 -7.70
N ASP A 318 20.02 -7.94 -9.00
CA ASP A 318 19.50 -6.74 -9.64
C ASP A 318 19.33 -6.96 -11.15
N LEU A 319 18.66 -6.04 -11.83
CA LEU A 319 18.58 -6.00 -13.29
C LEU A 319 19.95 -5.76 -13.91
N GLY A 320 20.23 -6.44 -15.02
CA GLY A 320 21.37 -6.15 -15.86
C GLY A 320 21.14 -4.94 -16.79
N PRO A 321 22.18 -4.47 -17.47
CA PRO A 321 22.12 -3.26 -18.30
C PRO A 321 21.09 -3.31 -19.44
N GLU A 322 20.93 -4.48 -20.09
CA GLU A 322 19.97 -4.65 -21.18
C GLU A 322 18.53 -4.58 -20.66
N SER A 323 18.26 -5.25 -19.53
CA SER A 323 16.96 -5.22 -18.84
C SER A 323 16.60 -3.81 -18.37
N ILE A 324 17.56 -3.08 -17.79
CA ILE A 324 17.38 -1.69 -17.37
C ILE A 324 16.99 -0.83 -18.57
N LYS A 325 17.70 -0.98 -19.69
CA LYS A 325 17.40 -0.21 -20.91
C LYS A 325 16.00 -0.52 -21.42
N ALA A 326 15.66 -1.79 -21.58
CA ALA A 326 14.34 -2.22 -22.08
C ALA A 326 13.20 -1.72 -21.20
N PHE A 327 13.30 -1.86 -19.88
CA PHE A 327 12.30 -1.40 -18.93
C PHE A 327 12.17 0.12 -18.96
N SER A 328 13.28 0.84 -18.93
CA SER A 328 13.29 2.30 -18.94
C SER A 328 12.67 2.88 -20.23
N ASP A 329 12.95 2.27 -21.38
CA ASP A 329 12.40 2.71 -22.67
C ASP A 329 10.86 2.56 -22.71
N ILE A 330 10.33 1.48 -22.18
CA ILE A 330 8.85 1.25 -22.07
C ILE A 330 8.25 2.25 -21.09
N VAL A 331 8.86 2.43 -19.93
CA VAL A 331 8.35 3.31 -18.87
C VAL A 331 8.27 4.76 -19.36
N ARG A 332 9.31 5.27 -20.05
CA ARG A 332 9.32 6.65 -20.60
C ARG A 332 8.23 6.93 -21.62
N GLN A 333 7.73 5.90 -22.31
CA GLN A 333 6.64 6.03 -23.29
C GLN A 333 5.24 5.92 -22.68
N SER A 334 5.14 5.61 -21.39
CA SER A 334 3.89 5.37 -20.70
C SER A 334 3.16 6.67 -20.37
N LYS A 335 1.83 6.64 -20.34
CA LYS A 335 0.97 7.73 -19.88
C LYS A 335 0.41 7.48 -18.48
N THR A 336 0.23 6.22 -18.12
CA THR A 336 -0.11 5.79 -16.77
C THR A 336 0.89 4.74 -16.33
N ILE A 337 1.39 4.90 -15.11
CA ILE A 337 2.39 4.00 -14.52
C ILE A 337 1.92 3.59 -13.13
N LEU A 338 1.91 2.28 -12.88
CA LEU A 338 1.78 1.70 -11.55
C LEU A 338 3.08 0.96 -11.22
N TRP A 339 3.73 1.32 -10.13
CA TRP A 339 4.91 0.60 -9.66
C TRP A 339 4.71 0.01 -8.27
N ASN A 340 4.92 -1.31 -8.14
CA ASN A 340 4.85 -2.04 -6.88
C ASN A 340 5.94 -3.09 -6.76
N GLY A 341 6.93 -2.85 -5.91
CA GLY A 341 8.06 -3.71 -5.61
C GLY A 341 9.34 -3.32 -6.35
N PRO A 342 10.49 -3.31 -5.65
CA PRO A 342 11.79 -2.95 -6.22
C PRO A 342 12.26 -3.96 -7.27
N MET A 343 13.19 -3.52 -8.13
CA MET A 343 13.74 -4.32 -9.22
C MET A 343 14.97 -5.14 -8.81
N GLY A 344 15.62 -4.78 -7.72
CA GLY A 344 16.77 -5.44 -7.15
C GLY A 344 16.79 -5.27 -5.63
N VAL A 345 17.87 -5.70 -4.99
CA VAL A 345 18.10 -5.54 -3.54
C VAL A 345 18.62 -4.13 -3.29
N PHE A 346 17.77 -3.12 -3.45
CA PHE A 346 18.12 -1.70 -3.45
C PHE A 346 18.71 -1.20 -2.13
N GLU A 347 18.51 -1.93 -1.03
CA GLU A 347 19.11 -1.66 0.28
C GLU A 347 20.62 -1.84 0.26
N MET A 348 21.14 -2.58 -0.72
CA MET A 348 22.57 -2.76 -1.00
C MET A 348 22.94 -1.91 -2.21
N SER A 349 23.85 -0.96 -2.06
CA SER A 349 24.25 -0.03 -3.12
C SER A 349 24.76 -0.72 -4.40
N SER A 350 25.34 -1.91 -4.26
CA SER A 350 25.83 -2.73 -5.38
C SER A 350 24.69 -3.31 -6.23
N PHE A 351 23.46 -3.34 -5.74
CA PHE A 351 22.27 -3.95 -6.35
C PHE A 351 21.07 -3.01 -6.41
N ALA A 352 21.31 -1.70 -6.36
CA ALA A 352 20.27 -0.66 -6.38
C ALA A 352 20.06 -0.07 -7.80
N LYS A 353 20.94 -0.34 -8.75
CA LYS A 353 20.95 0.34 -10.06
C LYS A 353 19.69 0.10 -10.88
N GLY A 354 19.15 -1.11 -10.86
CA GLY A 354 17.91 -1.45 -11.55
C GLY A 354 16.72 -0.65 -10.99
N THR A 355 16.59 -0.60 -9.68
CA THR A 355 15.56 0.16 -8.99
C THR A 355 15.71 1.66 -9.23
N GLU A 356 16.92 2.21 -9.13
CA GLU A 356 17.24 3.61 -9.40
C GLU A 356 16.89 4.00 -10.84
N SER A 357 17.27 3.17 -11.82
CA SER A 357 17.05 3.46 -13.24
C SER A 357 15.56 3.44 -13.61
N VAL A 358 14.79 2.53 -13.03
CA VAL A 358 13.34 2.50 -13.21
C VAL A 358 12.68 3.70 -12.53
N ALA A 359 13.10 4.09 -11.31
CA ALA A 359 12.62 5.30 -10.64
C ALA A 359 12.90 6.56 -11.47
N GLN A 360 14.11 6.69 -12.06
CA GLN A 360 14.45 7.79 -12.96
C GLN A 360 13.56 7.79 -14.21
N ALA A 361 13.31 6.64 -14.82
CA ALA A 361 12.45 6.56 -16.00
C ALA A 361 10.99 6.94 -15.69
N ILE A 362 10.50 6.61 -14.47
CA ILE A 362 9.19 7.04 -14.00
C ILE A 362 9.17 8.55 -13.79
N ALA A 363 10.20 9.13 -13.18
CA ALA A 363 10.34 10.56 -13.00
C ALA A 363 10.36 11.31 -14.36
N ASP A 364 11.13 10.81 -15.32
CA ASP A 364 11.18 11.36 -16.69
C ASP A 364 9.79 11.34 -17.35
N ALA A 365 9.09 10.20 -17.28
CA ALA A 365 7.74 10.06 -17.82
C ALA A 365 6.74 10.99 -17.13
N THR A 366 6.82 11.12 -15.80
CA THR A 366 5.95 11.98 -15.00
C THR A 366 6.17 13.46 -15.36
N GLN A 367 7.42 13.89 -15.52
CA GLN A 367 7.76 15.22 -16.02
C GLN A 367 7.21 15.44 -17.43
N GLY A 368 7.13 14.40 -18.25
CA GLY A 368 6.51 14.41 -19.58
C GLY A 368 4.97 14.37 -19.57
N GLY A 369 4.33 14.45 -18.39
CA GLY A 369 2.88 14.48 -18.21
C GLY A 369 2.23 13.12 -17.96
N ALA A 370 2.99 12.04 -17.73
CA ALA A 370 2.43 10.77 -17.29
C ALA A 370 1.94 10.83 -15.85
N PHE A 371 0.93 10.04 -15.52
CA PHE A 371 0.51 9.82 -14.15
C PHE A 371 1.22 8.58 -13.57
N SER A 372 1.92 8.75 -12.46
CA SER A 372 2.64 7.67 -11.78
C SER A 372 2.13 7.44 -10.35
N LEU A 373 1.70 6.22 -10.07
CA LEU A 373 1.30 5.74 -8.74
C LEU A 373 2.34 4.74 -8.23
N ILE A 374 2.98 5.08 -7.13
CA ILE A 374 3.93 4.20 -6.45
C ILE A 374 3.21 3.52 -5.30
N GLY A 375 3.16 2.20 -5.30
CA GLY A 375 2.49 1.39 -4.30
C GLY A 375 3.42 0.39 -3.62
N GLY A 376 3.14 0.09 -2.35
CA GLY A 376 3.93 -0.83 -1.55
C GLY A 376 5.05 -0.14 -0.76
N GLY A 377 5.28 -0.65 0.46
CA GLY A 377 6.24 -0.05 1.39
C GLY A 377 7.67 0.01 0.85
N ASP A 378 8.13 -1.06 0.21
CA ASP A 378 9.50 -1.14 -0.33
C ASP A 378 9.70 -0.18 -1.51
N SER A 379 8.70 -0.03 -2.39
CA SER A 379 8.77 0.93 -3.51
C SER A 379 8.77 2.37 -3.01
N ALA A 380 7.91 2.68 -2.03
CA ALA A 380 7.88 3.99 -1.40
C ALA A 380 9.21 4.31 -0.70
N ALA A 381 9.78 3.34 0.02
CA ALA A 381 11.09 3.48 0.66
C ALA A 381 12.19 3.71 -0.38
N ALA A 382 12.19 2.96 -1.50
CA ALA A 382 13.16 3.12 -2.58
C ALA A 382 13.08 4.53 -3.20
N VAL A 383 11.87 4.99 -3.55
CA VAL A 383 11.66 6.32 -4.14
C VAL A 383 12.12 7.44 -3.19
N ASN A 384 11.83 7.31 -1.89
CA ASN A 384 12.26 8.26 -0.87
C ASN A 384 13.79 8.25 -0.70
N GLN A 385 14.40 7.08 -0.54
CA GLN A 385 15.84 6.92 -0.35
C GLN A 385 16.64 7.42 -1.56
N LEU A 386 16.14 7.19 -2.77
CA LEU A 386 16.77 7.58 -4.01
C LEU A 386 16.48 9.05 -4.42
N GLY A 387 15.64 9.77 -3.66
CA GLY A 387 15.37 11.20 -3.89
C GLY A 387 14.39 11.52 -5.03
N PHE A 388 13.51 10.58 -5.39
CA PHE A 388 12.52 10.77 -6.46
C PHE A 388 11.11 11.13 -5.95
N SER A 389 10.90 11.32 -4.65
CA SER A 389 9.57 11.51 -4.05
C SER A 389 8.77 12.67 -4.66
N GLU A 390 9.43 13.78 -4.94
CA GLU A 390 8.81 14.98 -5.53
C GLU A 390 8.69 14.91 -7.07
N GLN A 391 9.18 13.82 -7.67
CA GLN A 391 9.24 13.64 -9.13
C GLN A 391 8.23 12.61 -9.65
N VAL A 392 7.40 12.06 -8.76
CA VAL A 392 6.32 11.13 -9.08
C VAL A 392 4.98 11.73 -8.72
N SER A 393 3.88 11.27 -9.34
CA SER A 393 2.58 11.89 -9.12
C SER A 393 1.97 11.58 -7.77
N TYR A 394 2.12 10.34 -7.28
CA TYR A 394 1.58 9.92 -6.00
C TYR A 394 2.34 8.72 -5.41
N ILE A 395 2.68 8.81 -4.13
CA ILE A 395 3.26 7.71 -3.35
C ILE A 395 2.22 7.28 -2.33
N SER A 396 1.69 6.07 -2.49
CA SER A 396 0.70 5.52 -1.57
C SER A 396 1.33 5.13 -0.23
N THR A 397 0.67 5.52 0.84
CA THR A 397 0.97 5.07 2.20
C THR A 397 0.25 3.76 2.54
N GLY A 398 -0.64 3.30 1.65
CA GLY A 398 -1.59 2.22 1.87
C GLY A 398 -1.00 0.83 1.92
N GLY A 399 0.18 0.61 1.35
CA GLY A 399 0.83 -0.72 1.36
C GLY A 399 -0.11 -1.83 0.88
N GLY A 400 -0.43 -2.77 1.79
CA GLY A 400 -1.33 -3.89 1.50
C GLY A 400 -2.77 -3.47 1.19
N ALA A 401 -3.27 -2.38 1.79
CA ALA A 401 -4.63 -1.90 1.53
C ALA A 401 -4.80 -1.43 0.08
N LEU A 402 -3.80 -0.75 -0.49
CA LEU A 402 -3.82 -0.38 -1.90
C LEU A 402 -3.88 -1.62 -2.80
N LEU A 403 -3.06 -2.64 -2.52
CA LEU A 403 -3.05 -3.87 -3.31
C LEU A 403 -4.39 -4.57 -3.26
N GLU A 404 -4.97 -4.75 -2.07
CA GLU A 404 -6.29 -5.37 -1.90
C GLU A 404 -7.40 -4.58 -2.61
N TYR A 405 -7.36 -3.25 -2.55
CA TYR A 405 -8.29 -2.41 -3.31
C TYR A 405 -8.14 -2.61 -4.83
N MET A 406 -6.90 -2.66 -5.32
CA MET A 406 -6.61 -2.89 -6.74
C MET A 406 -6.96 -4.32 -7.20
N GLU A 407 -6.96 -5.30 -6.30
CA GLU A 407 -7.50 -6.64 -6.52
C GLU A 407 -9.03 -6.67 -6.63
N GLY A 408 -9.70 -5.55 -6.33
CA GLY A 408 -11.16 -5.42 -6.34
C GLY A 408 -11.84 -5.88 -5.06
N LYS A 409 -11.08 -5.99 -3.96
CA LYS A 409 -11.64 -6.27 -2.63
C LYS A 409 -12.24 -5.01 -2.02
N GLU A 410 -13.35 -5.19 -1.32
CA GLU A 410 -13.90 -4.14 -0.48
C GLU A 410 -13.00 -3.91 0.73
N LEU A 411 -12.78 -2.64 1.06
CA LEU A 411 -12.02 -2.26 2.25
C LEU A 411 -13.00 -1.97 3.40
N PRO A 412 -13.03 -2.79 4.46
CA PRO A 412 -13.98 -2.61 5.57
C PRO A 412 -13.96 -1.20 6.20
N GLY A 413 -12.78 -0.59 6.31
CA GLY A 413 -12.64 0.77 6.84
C GLY A 413 -13.18 1.87 5.91
N VAL A 414 -13.39 1.56 4.63
CA VAL A 414 -14.02 2.45 3.64
C VAL A 414 -15.52 2.20 3.60
N THR A 415 -15.94 0.93 3.48
CA THR A 415 -17.36 0.56 3.45
C THR A 415 -18.12 0.96 4.70
N ALA A 416 -17.45 1.06 5.84
CA ALA A 416 -18.04 1.51 7.10
C ALA A 416 -18.44 3.01 7.10
N LEU A 417 -17.92 3.80 6.17
CA LEU A 417 -18.21 5.24 6.10
C LEU A 417 -19.48 5.58 5.28
N GLY A 418 -20.02 4.65 4.54
CA GLY A 418 -21.20 4.85 3.71
C GLY A 418 -21.45 3.64 2.82
#